data_96f70e1e7e3e9f3ca2533b2c40968e4c
#
_entry.id   96f70e1e7e3e9f3ca2533b2c40968e4c
#
_cell.length_a   1.000
_cell.length_b   1.000
_cell.length_c   1.000
_cell.angle_alpha   90.00
_cell.angle_beta   90.00
_cell.angle_gamma   90.00
#
_symmetry.space_group_name_H-M   'P 1'
#
loop_
_entity.id
_entity.type
_entity.pdbx_description
1 polymer ?
#
loop_
_entity_poly.entity_id
_entity_poly.type
_entity_poly.pdbx_seq_one_letter_code
_entity_poly.pdbx_strand_id
1 'polypeptide(L)'
;MDNSTDASFAWVDAINRQDLAALSDTLCDGFTWELGTSSTSGAAQSVEAWRLWFVAFPDFRFEVVEAIAEGSTVCLRLRLTGTHRGPLHFRGTGSMGAPIAPTDRSFDLPGCAVHHVEGRRISRLYAFWDTATLMRQIAAEPAAP
;
A
#
# COMPACT_ATOMS: atom_id res chain seq x y z
N MET A 1 16.54 -15.31 -16.11
CA MET A 1 16.17 -14.90 -14.76
C MET A 1 15.29 -13.69 -14.83
N ASP A 2 14.17 -13.79 -14.19
CA ASP A 2 13.16 -12.75 -14.28
C ASP A 2 13.39 -11.70 -13.19
N ASN A 3 13.99 -10.57 -13.57
CA ASN A 3 14.28 -9.49 -12.66
C ASN A 3 13.02 -8.72 -12.23
N SER A 4 11.88 -8.98 -12.89
CA SER A 4 10.64 -8.26 -12.56
C SER A 4 10.08 -8.67 -11.20
N THR A 5 10.10 -9.95 -10.87
CA THR A 5 9.69 -10.41 -9.53
C THR A 5 10.61 -9.88 -8.44
N ASP A 6 11.91 -9.77 -8.72
CA ASP A 6 12.86 -9.21 -7.74
C ASP A 6 12.51 -7.78 -7.37
N ALA A 7 12.13 -6.94 -8.34
CA ALA A 7 11.72 -5.56 -8.07
C ALA A 7 10.47 -5.52 -7.20
N SER A 8 9.50 -6.39 -7.49
CA SER A 8 8.25 -6.46 -6.72
C SER A 8 8.49 -6.92 -5.29
N PHE A 9 9.34 -7.92 -5.08
CA PHE A 9 9.68 -8.39 -3.73
C PHE A 9 10.50 -7.35 -2.97
N ALA A 10 11.38 -6.61 -3.65
CA ALA A 10 12.12 -5.51 -3.03
C ALA A 10 11.17 -4.41 -2.53
N TRP A 11 10.12 -4.10 -3.30
CA TRP A 11 9.09 -3.15 -2.91
C TRP A 11 8.35 -3.62 -1.66
N VAL A 12 7.91 -4.88 -1.63
CA VAL A 12 7.23 -5.46 -0.45
C VAL A 12 8.14 -5.42 0.76
N ASP A 13 9.41 -5.81 0.59
CA ASP A 13 10.38 -5.83 1.68
C ASP A 13 10.63 -4.43 2.25
N ALA A 14 10.79 -3.43 1.39
CA ALA A 14 10.98 -2.04 1.83
C ALA A 14 9.78 -1.56 2.65
N ILE A 15 8.56 -1.87 2.21
CA ILE A 15 7.34 -1.52 2.93
C ILE A 15 7.27 -2.24 4.27
N ASN A 16 7.56 -3.53 4.30
CA ASN A 16 7.52 -4.31 5.54
C ASN A 16 8.55 -3.85 6.57
N ARG A 17 9.69 -3.33 6.10
CA ARG A 17 10.69 -2.73 6.97
C ARG A 17 10.43 -1.26 7.25
N GLN A 18 9.43 -0.66 6.58
CA GLN A 18 9.13 0.77 6.66
C GLN A 18 10.33 1.64 6.31
N ASP A 19 11.15 1.16 5.38
CA ASP A 19 12.35 1.84 4.92
C ASP A 19 12.01 2.70 3.70
N LEU A 20 11.74 3.98 3.93
CA LEU A 20 11.28 4.88 2.88
C LEU A 20 12.36 5.13 1.82
N ALA A 21 13.63 5.14 2.19
CA ALA A 21 14.72 5.29 1.22
C ALA A 21 14.80 4.07 0.31
N ALA A 22 14.73 2.86 0.86
CA ALA A 22 14.70 1.64 0.08
C ALA A 22 13.48 1.57 -0.82
N LEU A 23 12.32 2.02 -0.31
CA LEU A 23 11.09 2.08 -1.10
C LEU A 23 11.28 3.00 -2.31
N SER A 24 11.82 4.19 -2.11
CA SER A 24 12.09 5.14 -3.19
C SER A 24 13.01 4.52 -4.26
N ASP A 25 13.99 3.73 -3.85
CA ASP A 25 14.93 3.08 -4.76
C ASP A 25 14.26 2.02 -5.64
N THR A 26 13.10 1.51 -5.26
CA THR A 26 12.36 0.53 -6.08
C THR A 26 11.52 1.18 -7.17
N LEU A 27 11.41 2.50 -7.21
CA LEU A 27 10.51 3.23 -8.10
C LEU A 27 11.29 3.98 -9.17
N CYS A 28 10.78 3.94 -10.42
CA CYS A 28 11.32 4.75 -11.52
C CYS A 28 11.05 6.24 -11.29
N ASP A 29 11.85 7.10 -11.93
CA ASP A 29 11.66 8.55 -11.84
C ASP A 29 10.29 8.99 -12.31
N GLY A 30 9.77 8.38 -13.37
CA GLY A 30 8.43 8.66 -13.89
C GLY A 30 7.33 7.80 -13.32
N PHE A 31 7.53 7.24 -12.14
CA PHE A 31 6.59 6.32 -11.51
C PHE A 31 5.19 6.91 -11.37
N THR A 32 4.18 6.08 -11.65
CA THR A 32 2.77 6.41 -11.40
C THR A 32 2.09 5.25 -10.70
N TRP A 33 1.05 5.55 -9.92
CA TRP A 33 0.28 4.49 -9.27
C TRP A 33 -1.21 4.85 -9.21
N GLU A 34 -2.02 3.81 -9.21
CA GLU A 34 -3.47 3.92 -9.07
C GLU A 34 -3.92 3.01 -7.95
N LEU A 35 -4.74 3.55 -7.07
CA LEU A 35 -5.38 2.81 -5.99
C LEU A 35 -6.89 2.94 -6.20
N GLY A 36 -7.49 1.88 -6.75
CA GLY A 36 -8.90 1.94 -7.15
C GLY A 36 -9.10 3.01 -8.23
N THR A 37 -9.89 4.03 -7.90
CA THR A 37 -10.17 5.15 -8.82
C THR A 37 -9.28 6.36 -8.59
N SER A 38 -8.43 6.32 -7.55
CA SER A 38 -7.50 7.40 -7.25
C SER A 38 -6.18 7.17 -7.98
N SER A 39 -5.57 8.23 -8.49
CA SER A 39 -4.27 8.13 -9.13
C SER A 39 -3.32 9.17 -8.58
N THR A 40 -2.03 8.83 -8.56
CA THR A 40 -0.97 9.71 -8.09
C THR A 40 0.22 9.51 -8.99
N SER A 41 0.88 10.59 -9.39
CA SER A 41 2.10 10.51 -10.16
C SER A 41 3.30 10.96 -9.33
N GLY A 42 4.43 10.29 -9.56
CA GLY A 42 5.68 10.62 -8.92
C GLY A 42 6.02 9.73 -7.74
N ALA A 43 7.29 9.33 -7.71
CA ALA A 43 7.82 8.47 -6.64
C ALA A 43 7.75 9.18 -5.29
N ALA A 44 8.08 10.48 -5.24
CA ALA A 44 8.07 11.23 -3.99
C ALA A 44 6.68 11.27 -3.35
N GLN A 45 5.62 11.42 -4.15
CA GLN A 45 4.24 11.41 -3.64
C GLN A 45 3.85 10.04 -3.11
N SER A 46 4.29 8.97 -3.77
CA SER A 46 4.04 7.61 -3.31
C SER A 46 4.74 7.34 -1.97
N VAL A 47 6.00 7.75 -1.85
CA VAL A 47 6.76 7.59 -0.60
C VAL A 47 6.10 8.36 0.53
N GLU A 48 5.62 9.57 0.28
CA GLU A 48 4.92 10.37 1.29
C GLU A 48 3.60 9.70 1.71
N ALA A 49 2.86 9.14 0.77
CA ALA A 49 1.63 8.41 1.08
C ALA A 49 1.92 7.21 1.99
N TRP A 50 2.98 6.47 1.73
CA TRP A 50 3.39 5.36 2.58
C TRP A 50 3.86 5.82 3.96
N ARG A 51 4.56 6.95 4.03
CA ARG A 51 4.95 7.52 5.32
C ARG A 51 3.74 7.78 6.20
N LEU A 52 2.70 8.41 5.63
CA LEU A 52 1.46 8.66 6.36
C LEU A 52 0.74 7.37 6.74
N TRP A 53 0.80 6.36 5.88
CA TRP A 53 0.20 5.05 6.15
C TRP A 53 0.89 4.37 7.35
N PHE A 54 2.21 4.46 7.44
CA PHE A 54 2.95 3.88 8.56
C PHE A 54 2.70 4.61 9.88
N VAL A 55 2.39 5.90 9.84
CA VAL A 55 1.97 6.64 11.04
C VAL A 55 0.65 6.05 11.56
N ALA A 56 -0.29 5.80 10.67
CA ALA A 56 -1.59 5.22 11.04
C ALA A 56 -1.46 3.77 11.50
N PHE A 57 -0.62 3.00 10.82
CA PHE A 57 -0.45 1.56 11.04
C PHE A 57 1.04 1.23 11.21
N PRO A 58 1.62 1.46 12.40
CA PRO A 58 3.05 1.26 12.60
C PRO A 58 3.49 -0.20 12.51
N ASP A 59 2.55 -1.14 12.60
CA ASP A 59 2.79 -2.57 12.44
C ASP A 59 2.31 -3.10 11.08
N PHE A 60 2.08 -2.22 10.10
CA PHE A 60 1.58 -2.62 8.79
C PHE A 60 2.50 -3.67 8.15
N ARG A 61 1.87 -4.69 7.55
CA ARG A 61 2.61 -5.75 6.87
C ARG A 61 1.84 -6.28 5.67
N PHE A 62 2.58 -6.48 4.58
CA PHE A 62 2.15 -7.30 3.46
C PHE A 62 2.65 -8.72 3.63
N GLU A 63 1.80 -9.68 3.38
CA GLU A 63 2.18 -11.07 3.15
C GLU A 63 1.90 -11.37 1.70
N VAL A 64 2.92 -11.84 0.96
CA VAL A 64 2.75 -12.26 -0.43
C VAL A 64 2.18 -13.67 -0.43
N VAL A 65 0.93 -13.80 -0.84
CA VAL A 65 0.24 -15.09 -0.91
C VAL A 65 0.58 -15.79 -2.23
N GLU A 66 0.69 -15.02 -3.30
CA GLU A 66 0.96 -15.54 -4.63
C GLU A 66 1.58 -14.45 -5.48
N ALA A 67 2.55 -14.82 -6.32
CA ALA A 67 3.16 -13.91 -7.29
C ALA A 67 3.08 -14.54 -8.68
N ILE A 68 2.55 -13.78 -9.63
CA ILE A 68 2.40 -14.22 -11.01
C ILE A 68 3.13 -13.20 -11.88
N ALA A 69 4.03 -13.64 -12.73
CA ALA A 69 4.77 -12.77 -13.62
C ALA A 69 4.63 -13.22 -15.06
N GLU A 70 4.44 -12.25 -15.94
CA GLU A 70 4.49 -12.46 -17.39
C GLU A 70 5.25 -11.29 -18.00
N GLY A 71 6.44 -11.57 -18.54
CA GLY A 71 7.31 -10.52 -19.05
C GLY A 71 7.68 -9.54 -17.94
N SER A 72 7.43 -8.27 -18.16
CA SER A 72 7.73 -7.21 -17.21
C SER A 72 6.55 -6.84 -16.30
N THR A 73 5.48 -7.62 -16.35
CA THR A 73 4.29 -7.40 -15.51
C THR A 73 4.24 -8.43 -14.40
N VAL A 74 4.07 -7.97 -13.16
CA VAL A 74 3.98 -8.84 -11.99
C VAL A 74 2.68 -8.54 -11.26
N CYS A 75 1.93 -9.58 -10.95
CA CYS A 75 0.74 -9.48 -10.10
C CYS A 75 1.04 -10.15 -8.77
N LEU A 76 0.86 -9.42 -7.68
CA LEU A 76 0.99 -9.93 -6.33
C LEU A 76 -0.38 -10.05 -5.70
N ARG A 77 -0.73 -11.23 -5.23
CA ARG A 77 -1.87 -11.41 -4.35
C ARG A 77 -1.36 -11.31 -2.93
N LEU A 78 -1.94 -10.41 -2.17
CA LEU A 78 -1.41 -9.96 -0.89
C LEU A 78 -2.44 -10.14 0.22
N ARG A 79 -1.93 -10.28 1.42
CA ARG A 79 -2.70 -10.10 2.65
C ARG A 79 -2.13 -8.87 3.35
N LEU A 80 -3.01 -7.97 3.75
CA LEU A 80 -2.67 -6.73 4.44
C LEU A 80 -3.14 -6.80 5.88
N THR A 81 -2.23 -6.52 6.81
CA THR A 81 -2.57 -6.50 8.24
C THR A 81 -1.99 -5.25 8.90
N GLY A 82 -2.62 -4.80 9.96
CA GLY A 82 -2.15 -3.67 10.73
C GLY A 82 -3.10 -3.34 11.87
N THR A 83 -2.64 -2.45 12.76
CA THR A 83 -3.42 -1.94 13.88
C THR A 83 -3.45 -0.43 13.81
N HIS A 84 -4.64 0.15 13.94
CA HIS A 84 -4.85 1.60 13.81
C HIS A 84 -4.40 2.31 15.08
N ARG A 85 -3.15 2.75 15.12
CA ARG A 85 -2.53 3.37 16.31
C ARG A 85 -2.13 4.82 16.13
N GLY A 86 -2.29 5.37 14.94
CA GLY A 86 -2.03 6.77 14.66
C GLY A 86 -3.12 7.37 13.78
N PRO A 87 -3.11 8.70 13.57
CA PRO A 87 -4.12 9.33 12.73
C PRO A 87 -4.03 8.81 11.30
N LEU A 88 -5.16 8.49 10.70
CA LEU A 88 -5.23 8.03 9.33
C LEU A 88 -5.67 9.17 8.42
N HIS A 89 -4.75 9.59 7.55
CA HIS A 89 -5.03 10.54 6.48
C HIS A 89 -5.40 9.75 5.24
N PHE A 90 -6.66 9.77 4.87
CA PHE A 90 -7.15 8.97 3.77
C PHE A 90 -7.62 9.85 2.61
N ARG A 91 -6.92 9.76 1.48
CA ARG A 91 -7.33 10.44 0.25
C ARG A 91 -8.36 9.57 -0.47
N GLY A 92 -9.42 10.19 -0.95
CA GLY A 92 -10.43 9.52 -1.75
C GLY A 92 -11.73 9.21 -1.04
N THR A 93 -11.85 9.52 0.25
CA THR A 93 -13.13 9.36 0.97
C THR A 93 -14.02 10.59 0.89
N GLY A 94 -13.62 11.61 0.12
CA GLY A 94 -14.37 12.85 0.02
C GLY A 94 -14.25 13.75 1.24
N SER A 95 -13.70 13.27 2.33
CA SER A 95 -13.45 14.10 3.49
C SER A 95 -12.02 14.61 3.44
N MET A 96 -11.84 15.71 2.77
CA MET A 96 -10.58 16.46 2.80
C MET A 96 -10.36 17.08 4.17
N GLY A 97 -10.98 16.52 5.20
CA GLY A 97 -11.01 17.09 6.50
C GLY A 97 -10.00 16.52 7.46
N ALA A 98 -10.42 16.35 8.69
CA ALA A 98 -9.60 15.87 9.77
C ALA A 98 -9.20 14.39 9.55
N PRO A 99 -7.99 13.99 9.99
CA PRO A 99 -7.62 12.59 9.96
C PRO A 99 -8.54 11.78 10.88
N ILE A 100 -8.64 10.48 10.58
CA ILE A 100 -9.39 9.55 11.42
C ILE A 100 -8.54 9.24 12.65
N ALA A 101 -9.09 9.52 13.83
CA ALA A 101 -8.39 9.26 15.08
C ALA A 101 -8.15 7.77 15.29
N PRO A 102 -7.02 7.39 15.92
CA PRO A 102 -6.69 5.98 16.14
C PRO A 102 -7.74 5.28 17.00
N THR A 103 -8.07 4.05 16.64
CA THR A 103 -9.08 3.24 17.31
C THR A 103 -8.50 2.04 18.05
N ASP A 104 -7.21 1.74 17.88
CA ASP A 104 -6.51 0.54 18.35
C ASP A 104 -7.09 -0.78 17.81
N ARG A 105 -7.91 -0.70 16.76
CA ARG A 105 -8.48 -1.89 16.13
C ARG A 105 -7.59 -2.35 14.99
N SER A 106 -7.56 -3.67 14.80
CA SER A 106 -6.74 -4.31 13.76
C SER A 106 -7.57 -4.60 12.53
N PHE A 107 -6.89 -4.62 11.40
CA PHE A 107 -7.49 -5.06 10.15
C PHE A 107 -6.72 -6.22 9.53
N ASP A 108 -7.40 -6.97 8.71
CA ASP A 108 -6.86 -8.11 7.96
C ASP A 108 -7.68 -8.23 6.67
N LEU A 109 -7.04 -7.92 5.53
CA LEU A 109 -7.73 -7.89 4.24
C LEU A 109 -6.91 -8.56 3.14
N PRO A 110 -7.58 -9.10 2.12
CA PRO A 110 -6.90 -9.41 0.87
C PRO A 110 -6.65 -8.15 0.05
N GLY A 111 -5.62 -8.20 -0.77
CA GLY A 111 -5.31 -7.16 -1.73
C GLY A 111 -4.59 -7.72 -2.94
N CYS A 112 -4.47 -6.89 -3.96
CA CYS A 112 -3.78 -7.24 -5.19
C CYS A 112 -3.02 -6.03 -5.69
N ALA A 113 -1.79 -6.24 -6.13
CA ALA A 113 -0.98 -5.18 -6.74
C ALA A 113 -0.44 -5.68 -8.07
N VAL A 114 -0.55 -4.85 -9.10
CA VAL A 114 0.02 -5.14 -10.41
C VAL A 114 1.14 -4.14 -10.67
N HIS A 115 2.33 -4.65 -10.91
CA HIS A 115 3.52 -3.84 -11.17
C HIS A 115 3.96 -3.98 -12.61
N HIS A 116 4.26 -2.86 -13.26
CA HIS A 116 5.00 -2.84 -14.50
C HIS A 116 6.45 -2.47 -14.16
N VAL A 117 7.39 -3.31 -14.56
CA VAL A 117 8.79 -3.19 -14.17
C VAL A 117 9.63 -2.79 -15.36
N GLU A 118 10.51 -1.80 -15.18
CA GLU A 118 11.52 -1.42 -16.15
C GLU A 118 12.90 -1.57 -15.51
N GLY A 119 13.68 -2.51 -16.04
CA GLY A 119 14.96 -2.86 -15.44
C GLY A 119 14.75 -3.46 -14.06
N ARG A 120 15.18 -2.75 -13.02
CA ARG A 120 15.07 -3.20 -11.63
C ARG A 120 14.12 -2.37 -10.80
N ARG A 121 13.34 -1.50 -11.46
CA ARG A 121 12.45 -0.56 -10.78
C ARG A 121 11.04 -0.68 -11.32
N ILE A 122 10.09 -0.26 -10.52
CA ILE A 122 8.68 -0.27 -10.86
C ILE A 122 8.34 1.06 -11.53
N SER A 123 7.80 1.01 -12.74
CA SER A 123 7.38 2.20 -13.50
C SER A 123 5.93 2.55 -13.26
N ARG A 124 5.09 1.55 -13.00
CA ARG A 124 3.66 1.74 -12.81
C ARG A 124 3.13 0.69 -11.86
N LEU A 125 2.20 1.09 -11.00
CA LEU A 125 1.61 0.22 -10.01
C LEU A 125 0.10 0.44 -9.97
N TYR A 126 -0.65 -0.64 -10.01
CA TYR A 126 -2.08 -0.65 -9.73
C TYR A 126 -2.29 -1.46 -8.46
N ALA A 127 -2.99 -0.90 -7.50
CA ALA A 127 -3.28 -1.61 -6.27
C ALA A 127 -4.78 -1.62 -6.00
N PHE A 128 -5.25 -2.75 -5.52
CA PHE A 128 -6.66 -2.96 -5.22
C PHE A 128 -6.78 -3.65 -3.87
N TRP A 129 -7.44 -3.01 -2.93
CA TRP A 129 -7.87 -3.64 -1.68
C TRP A 129 -9.19 -3.03 -1.26
N ASP A 130 -9.92 -3.78 -0.45
CA ASP A 130 -11.27 -3.41 -0.04
C ASP A 130 -11.21 -2.34 1.06
N THR A 131 -11.19 -1.08 0.63
CA THR A 131 -11.16 0.06 1.53
C THR A 131 -12.38 0.11 2.44
N ALA A 132 -13.55 -0.28 1.94
CA ALA A 132 -14.75 -0.28 2.76
C ALA A 132 -14.64 -1.29 3.90
N THR A 133 -14.09 -2.46 3.63
CA THR A 133 -13.85 -3.46 4.68
C THR A 133 -12.78 -2.97 5.67
N LEU A 134 -11.70 -2.33 5.17
CA LEU A 134 -10.72 -1.71 6.04
C LEU A 134 -11.39 -0.75 7.01
N MET A 135 -12.20 0.16 6.49
CA MET A 135 -12.87 1.17 7.32
C MET A 135 -13.80 0.53 8.34
N ARG A 136 -14.50 -0.54 7.98
CA ARG A 136 -15.36 -1.26 8.93
C ARG A 136 -14.56 -1.95 10.03
N GLN A 137 -13.42 -2.54 9.67
CA GLN A 137 -12.60 -3.29 10.63
C GLN A 137 -11.93 -2.36 11.65
N ILE A 138 -11.52 -1.16 11.24
CA ILE A 138 -10.87 -0.22 12.15
C ILE A 138 -11.83 0.79 12.77
N ALA A 139 -13.11 0.79 12.39
CA ALA A 139 -14.08 1.71 12.96
C ALA A 139 -14.18 1.53 14.47
N ALA A 140 -14.37 2.64 15.17
CA ALA A 140 -14.67 2.57 16.59
C ALA A 140 -15.96 1.75 16.79
N GLU A 141 -16.06 1.03 17.90
CA GLU A 141 -17.26 0.25 18.18
C GLU A 141 -18.47 1.19 18.19
N PRO A 142 -19.54 0.84 17.48
CA PRO A 142 -20.77 1.62 17.60
C PRO A 142 -21.23 1.55 19.04
N ALA A 143 -21.79 2.64 19.55
CA ALA A 143 -22.39 2.65 20.86
C ALA A 143 -23.39 1.50 20.94
N ALA A 144 -23.40 0.79 22.09
CA ALA A 144 -24.32 -0.31 22.29
C ALA A 144 -25.75 0.17 22.10
N PRO A 145 -26.59 -0.58 21.38
CA PRO A 145 -27.99 -0.20 21.15
C PRO A 145 -28.78 -0.11 22.45
#